data_dfe3a42f9413e8a6f6c7779432d679fe
#
_entry.id   dfe3a42f9413e8a6f6c7779432d679fe
#
_cell.length_a   1.000
_cell.length_b   1.000
_cell.length_c   1.000
_cell.angle_alpha   90.00
_cell.angle_beta   90.00
_cell.angle_gamma   90.00
#
_symmetry.space_group_name_H-M   'P 1'
#
loop_
_entity.id
_entity.type
_entity.pdbx_description
1 polymer ?
#
loop_
_entity_poly.entity_id
_entity_poly.type
_entity_poly.pdbx_seq_one_letter_code
_entity_poly.pdbx_strand_id
1 'polypeptide(L)'
;MRLPIEIYTDLPDEAMTLLARMKLSLVGLVQFTGHLPNEISGGMQKRAAIARAMALDPPILFLDEPSAGLDPITSAELDALIRRLADSLGVTFVIVTHELASIYAIADRVIMLDKRVKGIIATGDPRKLRDESTDPYVRQFFHRQAEVASESA
;
A
#
# COMPACT_ATOMS: atom_id res chain seq x y z
N MET A 1 -1.82 8.28 16.57
CA MET A 1 -2.58 7.02 16.49
C MET A 1 -4.01 7.17 17.00
N ARG A 2 -4.25 7.78 18.17
CA ARG A 2 -5.59 7.93 18.79
C ARG A 2 -6.54 8.89 18.07
N LEU A 3 -6.03 9.92 17.38
CA LEU A 3 -6.83 11.00 16.82
C LEU A 3 -8.09 10.56 16.05
N PRO A 4 -8.06 9.58 15.13
CA PRO A 4 -9.29 9.13 14.47
C PRO A 4 -10.32 8.55 15.44
N ILE A 5 -9.87 7.83 16.47
CA ILE A 5 -10.75 7.23 17.48
C ILE A 5 -11.43 8.33 18.31
N GLU A 6 -10.65 9.35 18.72
CA GLU A 6 -11.16 10.50 19.51
C GLU A 6 -12.18 11.33 18.74
N ILE A 7 -11.99 11.49 17.40
CA ILE A 7 -12.90 12.31 16.59
C ILE A 7 -14.21 11.59 16.26
N TYR A 8 -14.17 10.27 16.05
CA TYR A 8 -15.28 9.51 15.49
C TYR A 8 -15.93 8.53 16.45
N THR A 9 -15.51 8.50 17.71
CA THR A 9 -16.13 7.62 18.73
C THR A 9 -16.26 8.34 20.06
N ASP A 10 -17.25 7.91 20.87
CA ASP A 10 -17.46 8.35 22.24
C ASP A 10 -16.87 7.36 23.27
N LEU A 11 -15.80 6.66 22.91
CA LEU A 11 -15.17 5.66 23.77
C LEU A 11 -14.46 6.32 24.96
N PRO A 12 -14.46 5.68 26.15
CA PRO A 12 -13.64 6.12 27.28
C PRO A 12 -12.15 6.10 26.93
N ASP A 13 -11.37 6.94 27.60
CA ASP A 13 -9.91 7.10 27.36
C ASP A 13 -9.13 5.79 27.40
N GLU A 14 -9.47 4.93 28.38
CA GLU A 14 -8.86 3.60 28.51
C GLU A 14 -9.16 2.69 27.30
N ALA A 15 -10.39 2.68 26.81
CA ALA A 15 -10.80 1.91 25.64
C ALA A 15 -10.13 2.41 24.37
N MET A 16 -10.03 3.74 24.17
CA MET A 16 -9.30 4.34 23.05
C MET A 16 -7.81 3.95 23.08
N THR A 17 -7.19 3.96 24.26
CA THR A 17 -5.80 3.56 24.44
C THR A 17 -5.59 2.07 24.10
N LEU A 18 -6.48 1.21 24.57
CA LEU A 18 -6.44 -0.22 24.28
C LEU A 18 -6.58 -0.48 22.78
N LEU A 19 -7.57 0.15 22.13
CA LEU A 19 -7.81 0.03 20.69
C LEU A 19 -6.59 0.49 19.88
N ALA A 20 -6.00 1.64 20.24
CA ALA A 20 -4.78 2.12 19.60
C ALA A 20 -3.62 1.13 19.72
N ARG A 21 -3.42 0.52 20.90
CA ARG A 21 -2.40 -0.52 21.12
C ARG A 21 -2.67 -1.78 20.31
N MET A 22 -3.94 -2.22 20.22
CA MET A 22 -4.33 -3.34 19.37
C MET A 22 -3.98 -3.09 17.90
N LYS A 23 -4.29 -1.90 17.37
CA LYS A 23 -3.94 -1.56 15.98
C LYS A 23 -2.42 -1.49 15.75
N LEU A 24 -1.66 -0.97 16.71
CA LEU A 24 -0.20 -0.98 16.65
C LEU A 24 0.39 -2.40 16.73
N SER A 25 -0.23 -3.33 17.45
CA SER A 25 0.21 -4.72 17.51
C SER A 25 0.06 -5.43 16.16
N LEU A 26 -0.99 -5.13 15.38
CA LEU A 26 -1.20 -5.70 14.03
C LEU A 26 -0.03 -5.40 13.07
N VAL A 27 0.64 -4.27 13.28
CA VAL A 27 1.77 -3.83 12.45
C VAL A 27 3.14 -4.01 13.14
N GLY A 28 3.17 -4.69 14.30
CA GLY A 28 4.40 -4.99 15.04
C GLY A 28 5.01 -3.81 15.79
N LEU A 29 4.20 -2.80 16.17
CA LEU A 29 4.69 -1.56 16.79
C LEU A 29 4.18 -1.33 18.23
N VAL A 30 3.65 -2.34 18.89
CA VAL A 30 3.06 -2.18 20.22
C VAL A 30 4.08 -1.65 21.26
N GLN A 31 5.34 -2.01 21.14
CA GLN A 31 6.42 -1.56 22.05
C GLN A 31 6.85 -0.10 21.80
N PHE A 32 6.43 0.50 20.69
CA PHE A 32 6.75 1.87 20.30
C PHE A 32 5.61 2.86 20.53
N THR A 33 4.60 2.48 21.34
CA THR A 33 3.42 3.31 21.61
C THR A 33 3.73 4.68 22.20
N GLY A 34 4.84 4.82 22.94
CA GLY A 34 5.29 6.07 23.56
C GLY A 34 6.21 6.91 22.68
N HIS A 35 6.59 6.43 21.48
CA HIS A 35 7.53 7.14 20.62
C HIS A 35 6.83 8.13 19.71
N LEU A 36 7.51 9.25 19.44
CA LEU A 36 7.10 10.21 18.43
C LEU A 36 7.47 9.71 17.03
N PRO A 37 6.80 10.18 15.96
CA PRO A 37 7.10 9.74 14.59
C PRO A 37 8.55 9.95 14.16
N ASN A 38 9.21 11.00 14.65
CA ASN A 38 10.62 11.30 14.36
C ASN A 38 11.63 10.43 15.13
N GLU A 39 11.16 9.62 16.07
CA GLU A 39 11.98 8.70 16.87
C GLU A 39 11.98 7.27 16.34
N ILE A 40 11.23 7.01 15.27
CA ILE A 40 11.09 5.70 14.64
C ILE A 40 11.53 5.74 13.17
N SER A 41 11.94 4.58 12.63
CA SER A 41 12.41 4.48 11.24
C SER A 41 11.31 4.81 10.21
N GLY A 42 11.70 5.12 8.96
CA GLY A 42 10.74 5.38 7.87
C GLY A 42 9.76 4.23 7.64
N GLY A 43 10.23 2.98 7.65
CA GLY A 43 9.38 1.81 7.55
C GLY A 43 8.40 1.67 8.73
N MET A 44 8.85 1.97 9.95
CA MET A 44 7.97 2.01 11.12
C MET A 44 6.92 3.11 11.02
N GLN A 45 7.29 4.28 10.48
CA GLN A 45 6.33 5.37 10.22
C GLN A 45 5.24 4.94 9.23
N LYS A 46 5.61 4.26 8.14
CA LYS A 46 4.67 3.70 7.14
C LYS A 46 3.74 2.68 7.78
N ARG A 47 4.26 1.75 8.58
CA ARG A 47 3.45 0.77 9.35
C ARG A 47 2.50 1.46 10.33
N ALA A 48 2.95 2.48 11.06
CA ALA A 48 2.11 3.26 11.97
C ALA A 48 1.01 4.03 11.24
N ALA A 49 1.28 4.53 10.01
CA ALA A 49 0.27 5.16 9.17
C ALA A 49 -0.84 4.18 8.75
N ILE A 50 -0.48 2.94 8.37
CA ILE A 50 -1.45 1.86 8.09
C ILE A 50 -2.28 1.56 9.34
N ALA A 51 -1.65 1.36 10.50
CA ALA A 51 -2.36 1.13 11.76
C ALA A 51 -3.35 2.26 12.09
N ARG A 52 -2.97 3.52 11.84
CA ARG A 52 -3.83 4.68 12.03
C ARG A 52 -5.01 4.67 11.05
N ALA A 53 -4.79 4.34 9.79
CA ALA A 53 -5.86 4.23 8.79
C ALA A 53 -6.86 3.10 9.15
N MET A 54 -6.38 2.04 9.81
CA MET A 54 -7.19 0.92 10.30
C MET A 54 -7.89 1.18 11.65
N ALA A 55 -7.75 2.37 12.23
CA ALA A 55 -8.22 2.66 13.59
C ALA A 55 -9.73 2.41 13.80
N LEU A 56 -10.53 2.60 12.76
CA LEU A 56 -12.01 2.45 12.76
C LEU A 56 -12.49 1.23 11.97
N ASP A 57 -11.64 0.24 11.73
CA ASP A 57 -11.95 -0.98 10.99
C ASP A 57 -12.65 -0.76 9.65
N PRO A 58 -12.09 0.08 8.76
CA PRO A 58 -12.69 0.33 7.46
C PRO A 58 -12.62 -0.92 6.58
N PRO A 59 -13.65 -1.21 5.77
CA PRO A 59 -13.62 -2.36 4.84
C PRO A 59 -12.68 -2.13 3.66
N ILE A 60 -12.35 -0.87 3.34
CA ILE A 60 -11.47 -0.49 2.22
C ILE A 60 -10.44 0.52 2.73
N LEU A 61 -9.18 0.31 2.36
CA LEU A 61 -8.07 1.23 2.63
C LEU A 61 -7.39 1.65 1.33
N PHE A 62 -7.13 2.94 1.21
CA PHE A 62 -6.37 3.53 0.11
C PHE A 62 -4.96 3.86 0.57
N LEU A 63 -3.97 3.36 -0.16
CA LEU A 63 -2.56 3.63 0.07
C LEU A 63 -1.96 4.26 -1.20
N ASP A 64 -1.28 5.38 -1.02
CA ASP A 64 -0.58 6.07 -2.10
C ASP A 64 0.92 5.95 -1.88
N GLU A 65 1.62 5.27 -2.81
CA GLU A 65 3.06 4.99 -2.78
C GLU A 65 3.55 4.54 -1.38
N PRO A 66 3.00 3.45 -0.80
CA PRO A 66 3.29 3.07 0.58
C PRO A 66 4.76 2.74 0.83
N SER A 67 5.45 2.18 -0.15
CA SER A 67 6.87 1.77 -0.09
C SER A 67 7.85 2.89 -0.51
N ALA A 68 7.35 4.03 -1.00
CA ALA A 68 8.22 5.11 -1.46
C ALA A 68 9.23 5.57 -0.40
N GLY A 69 10.51 5.60 -0.79
CA GLY A 69 11.61 6.01 0.07
C GLY A 69 12.13 4.94 1.03
N LEU A 70 11.66 3.71 0.92
CA LEU A 70 12.17 2.56 1.67
C LEU A 70 13.24 1.82 0.85
N ASP A 71 14.15 1.15 1.55
CA ASP A 71 15.06 0.19 0.93
C ASP A 71 14.28 -1.08 0.48
N PRO A 72 14.83 -1.90 -0.44
CA PRO A 72 14.12 -3.04 -1.01
C PRO A 72 13.66 -4.09 0.02
N ILE A 73 14.42 -4.29 1.10
CA ILE A 73 14.09 -5.26 2.15
C ILE A 73 12.91 -4.75 2.97
N THR A 74 12.98 -3.50 3.43
CA THR A 74 11.91 -2.87 4.20
C THR A 74 10.62 -2.74 3.37
N SER A 75 10.74 -2.47 2.05
CA SER A 75 9.61 -2.46 1.12
C SER A 75 8.93 -3.84 1.05
N ALA A 76 9.71 -4.91 0.85
CA ALA A 76 9.18 -6.27 0.81
C ALA A 76 8.52 -6.70 2.14
N GLU A 77 9.06 -6.26 3.29
CA GLU A 77 8.43 -6.48 4.59
C GLU A 77 7.09 -5.76 4.73
N LEU A 78 6.99 -4.54 4.18
CA LEU A 78 5.75 -3.76 4.17
C LEU A 78 4.69 -4.43 3.28
N ASP A 79 5.08 -4.89 2.10
CA ASP A 79 4.22 -5.64 1.19
C ASP A 79 3.69 -6.92 1.86
N ALA A 80 4.57 -7.69 2.49
CA ALA A 80 4.17 -8.89 3.24
C ALA A 80 3.22 -8.56 4.41
N LEU A 81 3.39 -7.42 5.07
CA LEU A 81 2.46 -6.94 6.10
C LEU A 81 1.09 -6.64 5.50
N ILE A 82 1.03 -5.86 4.41
CA ILE A 82 -0.22 -5.49 3.73
C ILE A 82 -0.98 -6.76 3.31
N ARG A 83 -0.28 -7.73 2.70
CA ARG A 83 -0.88 -9.01 2.31
C ARG A 83 -1.47 -9.76 3.50
N ARG A 84 -0.72 -9.89 4.60
CA ARG A 84 -1.23 -10.55 5.82
C ARG A 84 -2.44 -9.85 6.40
N LEU A 85 -2.47 -8.51 6.41
CA LEU A 85 -3.63 -7.74 6.90
C LEU A 85 -4.86 -7.97 6.01
N ALA A 86 -4.69 -7.98 4.68
CA ALA A 86 -5.76 -8.28 3.74
C ALA A 86 -6.35 -9.69 4.00
N ASP A 87 -5.48 -10.69 4.06
CA ASP A 87 -5.89 -12.09 4.20
C ASP A 87 -6.52 -12.39 5.58
N SER A 88 -6.01 -11.78 6.67
CA SER A 88 -6.47 -12.10 8.03
C SER A 88 -7.66 -11.27 8.50
N LEU A 89 -7.84 -10.06 7.98
CA LEU A 89 -8.89 -9.14 8.42
C LEU A 89 -9.98 -8.92 7.36
N GLY A 90 -9.81 -9.43 6.14
CA GLY A 90 -10.76 -9.25 5.05
C GLY A 90 -10.84 -7.79 4.55
N VAL A 91 -9.81 -6.98 4.80
CA VAL A 91 -9.74 -5.58 4.34
C VAL A 91 -9.30 -5.54 2.89
N THR A 92 -10.01 -4.77 2.06
CA THR A 92 -9.60 -4.50 0.69
C THR A 92 -8.61 -3.33 0.66
N PHE A 93 -7.42 -3.57 0.13
CA PHE A 93 -6.43 -2.51 -0.12
C PHE A 93 -6.49 -2.03 -1.56
N VAL A 94 -6.66 -0.73 -1.76
CA VAL A 94 -6.50 -0.05 -3.06
C VAL A 94 -5.18 0.71 -3.01
N ILE A 95 -4.21 0.26 -3.80
CA ILE A 95 -2.82 0.76 -3.72
C ILE A 95 -2.48 1.46 -5.03
N VAL A 96 -2.04 2.71 -4.95
CA VAL A 96 -1.43 3.43 -6.05
C VAL A 96 0.07 3.25 -5.94
N THR A 97 0.70 2.66 -6.95
CA THR A 97 2.16 2.46 -6.99
C THR A 97 2.64 2.23 -8.42
N HIS A 98 3.91 2.51 -8.65
CA HIS A 98 4.64 2.18 -9.88
C HIS A 98 5.72 1.11 -9.65
N GLU A 99 5.83 0.56 -8.45
CA GLU A 99 6.82 -0.45 -8.10
C GLU A 99 6.37 -1.85 -8.53
N LEU A 100 6.97 -2.39 -9.58
CA LEU A 100 6.63 -3.72 -10.10
C LEU A 100 6.83 -4.85 -9.09
N ALA A 101 7.85 -4.74 -8.23
CA ALA A 101 8.09 -5.74 -7.18
C ALA A 101 6.89 -5.86 -6.24
N SER A 102 6.38 -4.74 -5.74
CA SER A 102 5.19 -4.68 -4.91
C SER A 102 3.95 -5.17 -5.66
N ILE A 103 3.75 -4.71 -6.91
CA ILE A 103 2.61 -5.16 -7.74
C ILE A 103 2.58 -6.68 -7.84
N TYR A 104 3.71 -7.33 -8.16
CA TYR A 104 3.77 -8.79 -8.27
C TYR A 104 3.66 -9.53 -6.94
N ALA A 105 4.04 -8.88 -5.83
CA ALA A 105 4.01 -9.48 -4.50
C ALA A 105 2.60 -9.50 -3.89
N ILE A 106 1.82 -8.42 -4.09
CA ILE A 106 0.59 -8.24 -3.31
C ILE A 106 -0.67 -7.98 -4.13
N ALA A 107 -0.57 -7.62 -5.42
CA ALA A 107 -1.76 -7.27 -6.20
C ALA A 107 -2.47 -8.52 -6.75
N ASP A 108 -3.75 -8.69 -6.42
CA ASP A 108 -4.63 -9.66 -7.05
C ASP A 108 -5.14 -9.15 -8.41
N ARG A 109 -5.28 -7.82 -8.53
CA ARG A 109 -5.78 -7.14 -9.73
C ARG A 109 -5.14 -5.78 -9.88
N VAL A 110 -4.75 -5.45 -11.10
CA VAL A 110 -4.22 -4.13 -11.48
C VAL A 110 -5.22 -3.39 -12.35
N ILE A 111 -5.31 -2.09 -12.14
CA ILE A 111 -5.97 -1.14 -13.04
C ILE A 111 -4.89 -0.15 -13.49
N MET A 112 -4.56 -0.16 -14.77
CA MET A 112 -3.54 0.72 -15.33
C MET A 112 -4.18 1.95 -15.99
N LEU A 113 -3.76 3.12 -15.52
CA LEU A 113 -4.22 4.41 -16.02
C LEU A 113 -3.18 5.04 -16.93
N ASP A 114 -3.63 5.69 -18.01
CA ASP A 114 -2.76 6.45 -18.90
C ASP A 114 -3.30 7.88 -19.08
N LYS A 115 -2.42 8.85 -18.84
CA LYS A 115 -2.73 10.28 -18.98
C LYS A 115 -3.02 10.71 -20.41
N ARG A 116 -2.50 10.00 -21.43
CA ARG A 116 -2.69 10.31 -22.85
C ARG A 116 -4.15 10.09 -23.28
N VAL A 117 -4.72 8.97 -22.82
CA VAL A 117 -6.14 8.65 -23.09
C VAL A 117 -7.06 9.09 -21.95
N LYS A 118 -6.51 9.60 -20.84
CA LYS A 118 -7.22 10.02 -19.62
C LYS A 118 -8.18 8.95 -19.11
N GLY A 119 -7.75 7.71 -19.12
CA GLY A 119 -8.59 6.58 -18.79
C GLY A 119 -7.84 5.31 -18.48
N ILE A 120 -8.60 4.24 -18.28
CA ILE A 120 -8.09 2.89 -18.05
C ILE A 120 -7.66 2.29 -19.37
N ILE A 121 -6.41 1.80 -19.44
CA ILE A 121 -5.84 1.12 -20.61
C ILE A 121 -5.72 -0.40 -20.43
N ALA A 122 -5.63 -0.87 -19.20
CA ALA A 122 -5.60 -2.30 -18.91
C ALA A 122 -6.16 -2.58 -17.52
N THR A 123 -6.73 -3.77 -17.35
CA THR A 123 -7.16 -4.28 -16.04
C THR A 123 -7.06 -5.80 -16.01
N GLY A 124 -6.56 -6.36 -14.91
CA GLY A 124 -6.44 -7.81 -14.76
C GLY A 124 -5.36 -8.25 -13.79
N ASP A 125 -5.06 -9.53 -13.79
CA ASP A 125 -3.92 -10.10 -13.08
C ASP A 125 -2.60 -9.53 -13.64
N PRO A 126 -1.69 -9.05 -12.78
CA PRO A 126 -0.44 -8.42 -13.24
C PRO A 126 0.45 -9.34 -14.07
N ARG A 127 0.47 -10.65 -13.79
CA ARG A 127 1.27 -11.61 -14.55
C ARG A 127 0.69 -11.85 -15.94
N LYS A 128 -0.65 -11.93 -16.03
CA LYS A 128 -1.33 -12.05 -17.34
C LYS A 128 -1.16 -10.77 -18.15
N LEU A 129 -1.26 -9.60 -17.54
CA LEU A 129 -1.03 -8.33 -18.23
C LEU A 129 0.39 -8.23 -18.79
N ARG A 130 1.40 -8.71 -18.05
CA ARG A 130 2.78 -8.80 -18.54
C ARG A 130 2.93 -9.69 -19.76
N ASP A 131 2.35 -10.89 -19.71
CA ASP A 131 2.62 -11.97 -20.69
C ASP A 131 1.71 -11.89 -21.91
N GLU A 132 0.46 -11.44 -21.75
CA GLU A 132 -0.60 -11.55 -22.76
C GLU A 132 -1.04 -10.20 -23.34
N SER A 133 -0.67 -9.06 -22.74
CA SER A 133 -1.13 -7.76 -23.21
C SER A 133 -0.62 -7.46 -24.62
N THR A 134 -1.49 -6.99 -25.48
CA THR A 134 -1.15 -6.50 -26.83
C THR A 134 -0.85 -5.00 -26.85
N ASP A 135 -1.20 -4.26 -25.80
CA ASP A 135 -0.91 -2.84 -25.69
C ASP A 135 0.60 -2.60 -25.47
N PRO A 136 1.26 -1.82 -26.34
CA PRO A 136 2.70 -1.60 -26.25
C PRO A 136 3.13 -0.94 -24.95
N TYR A 137 2.34 0.00 -24.41
CA TYR A 137 2.67 0.72 -23.20
C TYR A 137 2.53 -0.16 -21.96
N VAL A 138 1.50 -1.02 -21.92
CA VAL A 138 1.32 -2.03 -20.85
C VAL A 138 2.52 -2.98 -20.85
N ARG A 139 2.92 -3.50 -22.00
CA ARG A 139 4.11 -4.36 -22.14
C ARG A 139 5.37 -3.65 -21.68
N GLN A 140 5.58 -2.42 -22.15
CA GLN A 140 6.73 -1.60 -21.78
C GLN A 140 6.85 -1.44 -20.26
N PHE A 141 5.75 -1.11 -19.59
CA PHE A 141 5.70 -0.98 -18.13
C PHE A 141 6.09 -2.27 -17.42
N PHE A 142 5.42 -3.38 -17.75
CA PHE A 142 5.64 -4.65 -17.06
C PHE A 142 6.98 -5.31 -17.37
N HIS A 143 7.59 -5.01 -18.53
CA HIS A 143 8.93 -5.50 -18.89
C HIS A 143 10.05 -4.51 -18.55
N ARG A 144 9.75 -3.35 -17.95
CA ARG A 144 10.73 -2.29 -17.62
C ARG A 144 11.58 -1.87 -18.82
N GLN A 145 10.99 -1.79 -19.99
CA GLN A 145 11.67 -1.38 -21.22
C GLN A 145 11.65 0.15 -21.34
N ALA A 146 12.79 0.74 -21.70
CA ALA A 146 12.84 2.15 -22.06
C ALA A 146 12.04 2.40 -23.36
N GLU A 147 11.44 3.58 -23.46
CA GLU A 147 10.84 4.02 -24.75
C GLU A 147 11.97 4.10 -25.79
N VAL A 148 11.95 3.21 -26.76
CA VAL A 148 12.84 3.33 -27.91
C VAL A 148 12.28 4.50 -28.72
N ALA A 149 12.97 5.65 -28.66
CA ALA A 149 12.66 6.76 -29.53
C ALA A 149 12.68 6.22 -30.97
N SER A 150 11.52 6.19 -31.63
CA SER A 150 11.49 5.95 -33.07
C SER A 150 12.24 7.10 -33.70
N GLU A 151 13.46 6.85 -34.15
CA GLU A 151 14.16 7.74 -35.07
C GLU A 151 13.25 7.93 -36.26
N SER A 152 12.65 9.12 -36.32
CA SER A 152 11.93 9.58 -37.49
C SER A 152 12.99 9.85 -38.53
N ALA A 153 13.10 8.96 -39.52
CA ALA A 153 13.81 9.23 -40.78
C ALA A 153 13.02 10.22 -41.62
#